data_6549d7df06af17a958aba82214b5b053
#
_entry.id   6549d7df06af17a958aba82214b5b053
#
_cell.length_a   1.000
_cell.length_b   1.000
_cell.length_c   1.000
_cell.angle_alpha   90.00
_cell.angle_beta   90.00
_cell.angle_gamma   90.00
#
_symmetry.space_group_name_H-M   'P 1'
#
loop_
_entity.id
_entity.type
_entity.pdbx_description
1 polymer ?
#
loop_
_entity_poly.entity_id
_entity_poly.type
_entity_poly.pdbx_seq_one_letter_code
_entity_poly.pdbx_strand_id
1 'polypeptide(L)'
;AGHAAAAAINPEAEEKHWRENFEHEPYYETGRSFDEYAPAYRHGVSGRTRFEDWDSAEPQLRSEWDSVRGESPLDWERAQPASHAAWDHADVQVRGAEAVGVMQSGSDDSTDTRDVIDALQDLVECSRDGEYGFRECAGQVKREDLKVTLLQRAHDCRRAVQELNEQIGLLGGRVEEHGSVAGAVHRGWVAVKSVLASHEDRAVLEECERGEDNAVARYRQALKTPMPARVKLVVERQMKGVQTNHDQIKTLRDELRARV
;
A
#
# COMPACT_ATOMS: atom_id res chain seq x y z
N ALA A 1 -10.92 -25.43 -1.89
CA ALA A 1 -10.23 -24.12 -1.79
C ALA A 1 -11.19 -22.94 -2.06
N GLY A 2 -11.97 -22.93 -3.14
CA GLY A 2 -12.80 -21.76 -3.51
C GLY A 2 -13.88 -21.32 -2.52
N HIS A 3 -14.47 -22.21 -1.72
CA HIS A 3 -15.53 -21.82 -0.76
C HIS A 3 -15.00 -21.05 0.46
N ALA A 4 -13.80 -21.35 0.93
CA ALA A 4 -13.18 -20.66 2.04
C ALA A 4 -12.73 -19.24 1.64
N ALA A 5 -12.21 -19.09 0.43
CA ALA A 5 -11.80 -17.81 -0.12
C ALA A 5 -13.00 -16.83 -0.27
N ALA A 6 -14.13 -17.33 -0.78
CA ALA A 6 -15.34 -16.50 -0.94
C ALA A 6 -15.94 -16.03 0.39
N ALA A 7 -15.80 -16.82 1.47
CA ALA A 7 -16.30 -16.47 2.80
C ALA A 7 -15.41 -15.42 3.51
N ALA A 8 -14.16 -15.29 3.09
CA ALA A 8 -13.20 -14.36 3.71
C ALA A 8 -13.32 -12.91 3.20
N ILE A 9 -13.95 -12.71 2.03
CA ILE A 9 -14.05 -11.42 1.37
C ILE A 9 -15.43 -10.83 1.62
N ASN A 10 -15.49 -9.59 2.14
CA ASN A 10 -16.75 -8.86 2.29
C ASN A 10 -16.94 -7.93 1.06
N PRO A 11 -17.90 -8.22 0.16
CA PRO A 11 -18.08 -7.45 -1.07
C PRO A 11 -18.45 -5.98 -0.84
N GLU A 12 -19.20 -5.67 0.24
CA GLU A 12 -19.56 -4.28 0.56
C GLU A 12 -18.35 -3.48 1.05
N ALA A 13 -17.48 -4.11 1.85
CA ALA A 13 -16.23 -3.49 2.30
C ALA A 13 -15.27 -3.24 1.13
N GLU A 14 -15.18 -4.19 0.18
CA GLU A 14 -14.40 -4.03 -1.05
C GLU A 14 -14.90 -2.88 -1.90
N GLU A 15 -16.21 -2.81 -2.15
CA GLU A 15 -16.79 -1.73 -2.96
C GLU A 15 -16.57 -0.37 -2.30
N LYS A 16 -16.76 -0.27 -0.97
CA LYS A 16 -16.49 0.95 -0.21
C LYS A 16 -15.02 1.36 -0.33
N HIS A 17 -14.11 0.41 -0.10
CA HIS A 17 -12.66 0.65 -0.18
C HIS A 17 -12.27 1.25 -1.54
N TRP A 18 -12.68 0.61 -2.63
CA TRP A 18 -12.33 1.07 -3.98
C TRP A 18 -13.03 2.38 -4.35
N ARG A 19 -14.26 2.60 -3.92
CA ARG A 19 -14.98 3.87 -4.14
C ARG A 19 -14.27 5.06 -3.48
N GLU A 20 -13.67 4.85 -2.33
CA GLU A 20 -12.94 5.89 -1.59
C GLU A 20 -11.52 6.12 -2.12
N ASN A 21 -10.94 5.14 -2.84
CA ASN A 21 -9.51 5.17 -3.17
C ASN A 21 -9.18 5.18 -4.67
N PHE A 22 -10.12 4.88 -5.57
CA PHE A 22 -9.84 4.69 -7.00
C PHE A 22 -9.17 5.90 -7.67
N GLU A 23 -9.50 7.13 -7.27
CA GLU A 23 -8.90 8.35 -7.82
C GLU A 23 -7.43 8.54 -7.42
N HIS A 24 -6.97 7.80 -6.44
CA HIS A 24 -5.60 7.85 -5.94
C HIS A 24 -4.71 6.75 -6.56
N GLU A 25 -5.31 5.85 -7.31
CA GLU A 25 -4.58 4.76 -7.95
C GLU A 25 -3.77 5.25 -9.17
N PRO A 26 -2.56 4.67 -9.40
CA PRO A 26 -1.66 5.14 -10.47
C PRO A 26 -2.24 4.99 -11.89
N TYR A 27 -3.19 4.08 -12.05
CA TYR A 27 -3.88 3.83 -13.33
C TYR A 27 -5.13 4.68 -13.52
N TYR A 28 -5.46 5.54 -12.53
CA TYR A 28 -6.62 6.41 -12.65
C TYR A 28 -6.45 7.43 -13.77
N GLU A 29 -7.41 7.48 -14.67
CA GLU A 29 -7.51 8.50 -15.72
C GLU A 29 -8.39 9.65 -15.23
N THR A 30 -7.84 10.86 -15.16
CA THR A 30 -8.54 12.05 -14.66
C THR A 30 -9.88 12.27 -15.36
N GLY A 31 -10.94 12.39 -14.57
CA GLY A 31 -12.30 12.64 -15.03
C GLY A 31 -13.16 11.40 -15.24
N ARG A 32 -12.61 10.20 -15.03
CA ARG A 32 -13.41 8.97 -15.03
C ARG A 32 -14.15 8.78 -13.71
N SER A 33 -15.32 8.20 -13.77
CA SER A 33 -16.11 7.87 -12.59
C SER A 33 -15.74 6.52 -12.00
N PHE A 34 -16.06 6.31 -10.71
CA PHE A 34 -15.92 5.01 -10.06
C PHE A 34 -16.66 3.90 -10.82
N ASP A 35 -17.85 4.19 -11.35
CA ASP A 35 -18.68 3.20 -12.03
C ASP A 35 -18.04 2.63 -13.29
N GLU A 36 -17.09 3.36 -13.90
CA GLU A 36 -16.30 2.86 -15.03
C GLU A 36 -15.26 1.82 -14.59
N TYR A 37 -14.71 1.95 -13.39
CA TYR A 37 -13.73 1.00 -12.81
C TYR A 37 -14.36 -0.13 -11.99
N ALA A 38 -15.56 0.07 -11.44
CA ALA A 38 -16.22 -0.87 -10.53
C ALA A 38 -16.33 -2.31 -11.09
N PRO A 39 -16.62 -2.54 -12.38
CA PRO A 39 -16.61 -3.89 -12.94
C PRO A 39 -15.21 -4.55 -12.85
N ALA A 40 -14.13 -3.78 -13.06
CA ALA A 40 -12.77 -4.29 -13.00
C ALA A 40 -12.40 -4.72 -11.57
N TYR A 41 -12.74 -3.93 -10.57
CA TYR A 41 -12.52 -4.29 -9.17
C TYR A 41 -13.29 -5.57 -8.80
N ARG A 42 -14.57 -5.64 -9.12
CA ARG A 42 -15.38 -6.85 -8.86
C ARG A 42 -14.83 -8.07 -9.57
N HIS A 43 -14.32 -7.91 -10.78
CA HIS A 43 -13.75 -8.98 -11.56
C HIS A 43 -12.44 -9.51 -10.96
N GLY A 44 -11.56 -8.62 -10.47
CA GLY A 44 -10.34 -9.00 -9.75
C GLY A 44 -10.63 -9.78 -8.46
N VAL A 45 -11.56 -9.28 -7.63
CA VAL A 45 -12.01 -9.99 -6.42
C VAL A 45 -12.59 -11.37 -6.77
N SER A 46 -13.46 -11.46 -7.78
CA SER A 46 -14.00 -12.73 -8.25
C SER A 46 -12.91 -13.67 -8.75
N GLY A 47 -11.89 -13.16 -9.42
CA GLY A 47 -10.73 -13.92 -9.85
C GLY A 47 -10.03 -14.59 -8.67
N ARG A 48 -9.78 -13.84 -7.58
CA ARG A 48 -9.10 -14.38 -6.39
C ARG A 48 -9.90 -15.50 -5.69
N THR A 49 -11.20 -15.51 -5.79
CA THR A 49 -12.00 -16.65 -5.25
C THR A 49 -11.87 -17.93 -6.06
N ARG A 50 -11.42 -17.84 -7.32
CA ARG A 50 -11.32 -18.97 -8.26
C ARG A 50 -9.90 -19.46 -8.49
N PHE A 51 -8.91 -18.59 -8.36
CA PHE A 51 -7.50 -18.87 -8.66
C PHE A 51 -6.62 -18.57 -7.46
N GLU A 52 -5.50 -19.25 -7.34
CA GLU A 52 -4.54 -19.08 -6.23
C GLU A 52 -3.47 -18.02 -6.53
N ASP A 53 -3.16 -17.81 -7.81
CA ASP A 53 -2.16 -16.86 -8.27
C ASP A 53 -2.68 -16.03 -9.45
N TRP A 54 -2.14 -14.82 -9.59
CA TRP A 54 -2.55 -13.88 -10.63
C TRP A 54 -2.20 -14.36 -12.04
N ASP A 55 -1.04 -15.00 -12.22
CA ASP A 55 -0.57 -15.42 -13.54
C ASP A 55 -1.51 -16.47 -14.14
N SER A 56 -2.10 -17.32 -13.30
CA SER A 56 -3.15 -18.29 -13.68
C SER A 56 -4.51 -17.61 -13.88
N ALA A 57 -4.82 -16.56 -13.15
CA ALA A 57 -6.09 -15.83 -13.20
C ALA A 57 -6.20 -14.93 -14.43
N GLU A 58 -5.15 -14.16 -14.75
CA GLU A 58 -5.16 -13.07 -15.73
C GLU A 58 -5.66 -13.50 -17.12
N PRO A 59 -5.19 -14.62 -17.73
CA PRO A 59 -5.68 -15.03 -19.05
C PRO A 59 -7.17 -15.31 -19.08
N GLN A 60 -7.72 -15.88 -18.01
CA GLN A 60 -9.14 -16.17 -17.90
C GLN A 60 -9.96 -14.87 -17.68
N LEU A 61 -9.50 -13.99 -16.77
CA LEU A 61 -10.13 -12.71 -16.53
C LEU A 61 -10.16 -11.85 -17.79
N ARG A 62 -9.08 -11.84 -18.57
CA ARG A 62 -9.01 -11.16 -19.87
C ARG A 62 -10.08 -11.69 -20.82
N SER A 63 -10.23 -13.01 -20.93
CA SER A 63 -11.20 -13.62 -21.85
C SER A 63 -12.65 -13.37 -21.47
N GLU A 64 -12.92 -13.17 -20.18
CA GLU A 64 -14.25 -12.92 -19.62
C GLU A 64 -14.63 -11.43 -19.63
N TRP A 65 -13.65 -10.52 -19.78
CA TRP A 65 -13.84 -9.10 -19.55
C TRP A 65 -15.01 -8.48 -20.33
N ASP A 66 -15.09 -8.75 -21.62
CA ASP A 66 -16.18 -8.18 -22.46
C ASP A 66 -17.57 -8.63 -22.01
N SER A 67 -17.70 -9.77 -21.35
CA SER A 67 -18.97 -10.27 -20.83
C SER A 67 -19.36 -9.69 -19.47
N VAL A 68 -18.38 -9.25 -18.66
CA VAL A 68 -18.59 -8.81 -17.28
C VAL A 68 -18.46 -7.30 -17.09
N ARG A 69 -17.86 -6.57 -18.04
CA ARG A 69 -17.64 -5.12 -17.94
C ARG A 69 -18.92 -4.28 -17.97
N GLY A 70 -20.04 -4.84 -18.46
CA GLY A 70 -21.30 -4.13 -18.57
C GLY A 70 -21.16 -2.87 -19.42
N GLU A 71 -21.53 -1.71 -18.87
CA GLU A 71 -21.44 -0.41 -19.54
C GLU A 71 -20.06 0.28 -19.38
N SER A 72 -19.10 -0.35 -18.74
CA SER A 72 -17.75 0.21 -18.61
C SER A 72 -17.10 0.41 -19.99
N PRO A 73 -16.59 1.61 -20.29
CA PRO A 73 -15.92 1.89 -21.56
C PRO A 73 -14.48 1.39 -21.60
N LEU A 74 -13.97 0.84 -20.47
CA LEU A 74 -12.58 0.37 -20.38
C LEU A 74 -12.40 -0.91 -21.20
N ASP A 75 -11.38 -0.93 -22.05
CA ASP A 75 -10.81 -2.16 -22.58
C ASP A 75 -10.02 -2.92 -21.49
N TRP A 76 -9.61 -4.15 -21.78
CA TRP A 76 -8.89 -4.95 -20.78
C TRP A 76 -7.56 -4.31 -20.37
N GLU A 77 -6.81 -3.72 -21.29
CA GLU A 77 -5.52 -3.10 -21.01
C GLU A 77 -5.64 -1.98 -19.96
N ARG A 78 -6.76 -1.26 -19.95
CA ARG A 78 -7.05 -0.21 -18.96
C ARG A 78 -7.71 -0.73 -17.69
N ALA A 79 -8.47 -1.81 -17.80
CA ALA A 79 -9.17 -2.44 -16.67
C ALA A 79 -8.26 -3.36 -15.86
N GLN A 80 -7.27 -3.99 -16.50
CA GLN A 80 -6.39 -4.98 -15.90
C GLN A 80 -5.64 -4.46 -14.66
N PRO A 81 -5.09 -3.24 -14.60
CA PRO A 81 -4.43 -2.75 -13.39
C PRO A 81 -5.40 -2.62 -12.21
N ALA A 82 -6.65 -2.20 -12.44
CA ALA A 82 -7.69 -2.13 -11.42
C ALA A 82 -8.12 -3.54 -10.95
N SER A 83 -8.29 -4.47 -11.89
CA SER A 83 -8.56 -5.88 -11.55
C SER A 83 -7.43 -6.51 -10.74
N HIS A 84 -6.18 -6.23 -11.10
CA HIS A 84 -5.01 -6.75 -10.38
C HIS A 84 -4.92 -6.17 -8.95
N ALA A 85 -5.12 -4.86 -8.81
CA ALA A 85 -5.13 -4.22 -7.50
C ALA A 85 -6.21 -4.82 -6.57
N ALA A 86 -7.41 -5.06 -7.09
CA ALA A 86 -8.49 -5.69 -6.34
C ALA A 86 -8.22 -7.17 -6.03
N TRP A 87 -7.59 -7.89 -6.94
CA TRP A 87 -7.15 -9.26 -6.72
C TRP A 87 -6.10 -9.33 -5.59
N ASP A 88 -5.08 -8.45 -5.60
CA ASP A 88 -4.06 -8.36 -4.56
C ASP A 88 -4.66 -8.02 -3.20
N HIS A 89 -5.60 -7.07 -3.14
CA HIS A 89 -6.29 -6.70 -1.92
C HIS A 89 -7.09 -7.88 -1.35
N ALA A 90 -7.83 -8.58 -2.19
CA ALA A 90 -8.59 -9.78 -1.83
C ALA A 90 -7.67 -10.95 -1.40
N ASP A 91 -6.50 -11.12 -2.04
CA ASP A 91 -5.53 -12.17 -1.69
C ASP A 91 -5.03 -12.04 -0.25
N VAL A 92 -4.79 -10.83 0.21
CA VAL A 92 -4.41 -10.56 1.60
C VAL A 92 -5.50 -11.02 2.57
N GLN A 93 -6.77 -10.78 2.26
CA GLN A 93 -7.89 -11.20 3.11
C GLN A 93 -8.05 -12.72 3.14
N VAL A 94 -7.97 -13.38 1.98
CA VAL A 94 -8.09 -14.83 1.87
C VAL A 94 -6.99 -15.54 2.65
N ARG A 95 -5.73 -15.17 2.41
CA ARG A 95 -4.57 -15.77 3.13
C ARG A 95 -4.62 -15.48 4.62
N GLY A 96 -5.13 -14.29 4.99
CA GLY A 96 -5.36 -13.94 6.39
C GLY A 96 -6.38 -14.85 7.07
N ALA A 97 -7.50 -15.15 6.42
CA ALA A 97 -8.53 -16.03 6.94
C ALA A 97 -8.07 -17.49 7.05
N GLU A 98 -7.29 -17.98 6.08
CA GLU A 98 -6.69 -19.32 6.13
C GLU A 98 -5.72 -19.47 7.31
N ALA A 99 -4.92 -18.43 7.59
CA ALA A 99 -4.00 -18.41 8.73
C ALA A 99 -4.73 -18.42 10.09
N VAL A 100 -5.90 -17.78 10.21
CA VAL A 100 -6.73 -17.78 11.42
C VAL A 100 -7.36 -19.15 11.67
N GLY A 101 -7.77 -19.86 10.63
CA GLY A 101 -8.33 -21.24 10.75
C GLY A 101 -7.35 -22.26 11.35
N VAL A 102 -6.05 -22.04 11.24
CA VAL A 102 -5.00 -22.91 11.79
C VAL A 102 -4.69 -22.59 13.27
N MET A 103 -5.05 -21.38 13.77
CA MET A 103 -4.66 -20.90 15.09
C MET A 103 -5.70 -21.03 16.20
N GLN A 104 -6.86 -21.68 16.00
CA GLN A 104 -7.88 -21.87 17.05
C GLN A 104 -7.56 -22.95 18.09
N SER A 105 -6.29 -23.26 18.31
CA SER A 105 -5.87 -24.14 19.41
C SER A 105 -4.62 -23.58 20.10
N GLY A 106 -4.79 -22.75 21.14
CA GLY A 106 -3.68 -22.38 22.04
C GLY A 106 -3.80 -20.99 22.66
N SER A 107 -4.18 -20.97 23.93
CA SER A 107 -4.28 -19.82 24.83
C SER A 107 -2.93 -19.20 25.17
N ASP A 108 -2.81 -17.89 25.02
CA ASP A 108 -2.15 -16.91 25.93
C ASP A 108 -1.94 -15.59 25.15
N ASP A 109 -2.93 -14.65 25.19
CA ASP A 109 -3.01 -13.77 24.03
C ASP A 109 -3.35 -12.29 24.29
N SER A 110 -3.28 -11.80 25.52
CA SER A 110 -3.66 -10.40 25.75
C SER A 110 -2.49 -9.42 25.73
N THR A 111 -1.29 -9.86 26.08
CA THR A 111 -0.07 -9.04 26.05
C THR A 111 0.48 -8.97 24.62
N ASP A 112 0.43 -10.09 23.93
CA ASP A 112 0.94 -10.26 22.57
C ASP A 112 0.16 -9.40 21.55
N THR A 113 -1.16 -9.32 21.68
CA THR A 113 -2.01 -8.51 20.76
C THR A 113 -1.74 -7.01 20.90
N ARG A 114 -1.48 -6.53 22.11
CA ARG A 114 -1.14 -5.11 22.35
C ARG A 114 0.19 -4.74 21.70
N ASP A 115 1.20 -5.58 21.89
CA ASP A 115 2.53 -5.36 21.31
C ASP A 115 2.47 -5.34 19.79
N VAL A 116 1.60 -6.18 19.19
CA VAL A 116 1.36 -6.16 17.73
C VAL A 116 0.69 -4.86 17.30
N ILE A 117 -0.35 -4.41 18.01
CA ILE A 117 -1.04 -3.15 17.72
C ILE A 117 -0.07 -1.98 17.80
N ASP A 118 0.76 -1.92 18.84
CA ASP A 118 1.74 -0.85 19.03
C ASP A 118 2.78 -0.84 17.88
N ALA A 119 3.25 -2.02 17.46
CA ALA A 119 4.15 -2.13 16.32
C ALA A 119 3.49 -1.67 15.01
N LEU A 120 2.21 -1.99 14.78
CA LEU A 120 1.47 -1.53 13.61
C LEU A 120 1.22 -0.02 13.64
N GLN A 121 0.92 0.55 14.81
CA GLN A 121 0.74 1.99 14.98
C GLN A 121 2.05 2.76 14.68
N ASP A 122 3.20 2.22 15.10
CA ASP A 122 4.50 2.80 14.74
C ASP A 122 4.75 2.80 13.22
N LEU A 123 4.33 1.74 12.51
CA LEU A 123 4.39 1.69 11.06
C LEU A 123 3.39 2.64 10.38
N VAL A 124 2.20 2.82 10.94
CA VAL A 124 1.22 3.83 10.46
C VAL A 124 1.81 5.23 10.57
N GLU A 125 2.42 5.58 11.71
CA GLU A 125 3.09 6.87 11.89
C GLU A 125 4.23 7.05 10.87
N CYS A 126 5.08 6.04 10.72
CA CYS A 126 6.16 6.04 9.74
C CYS A 126 5.67 6.26 8.30
N SER A 127 4.60 5.58 7.91
CA SER A 127 4.05 5.68 6.56
C SER A 127 3.37 7.04 6.32
N ARG A 128 2.72 7.62 7.32
CA ARG A 128 2.18 9.00 7.24
C ARG A 128 3.29 10.02 7.07
N ASP A 129 4.37 9.88 7.82
CA ASP A 129 5.56 10.73 7.67
C ASP A 129 6.15 10.60 6.27
N GLY A 130 6.22 9.38 5.74
CA GLY A 130 6.67 9.10 4.37
C GLY A 130 5.77 9.76 3.32
N GLU A 131 4.44 9.62 3.44
CA GLU A 131 3.48 10.28 2.52
C GLU A 131 3.72 11.79 2.46
N TYR A 132 3.80 12.43 3.64
CA TYR A 132 4.05 13.87 3.73
C TYR A 132 5.40 14.24 3.10
N GLY A 133 6.47 13.54 3.48
CA GLY A 133 7.82 13.85 3.02
C GLY A 133 7.99 13.70 1.53
N PHE A 134 7.48 12.64 0.93
CA PHE A 134 7.55 12.45 -0.52
C PHE A 134 6.76 13.50 -1.29
N ARG A 135 5.61 13.96 -0.77
CA ARG A 135 4.86 15.07 -1.36
C ARG A 135 5.64 16.38 -1.34
N GLU A 136 6.24 16.71 -0.19
CA GLU A 136 7.08 17.89 -0.07
C GLU A 136 8.28 17.82 -1.02
N CYS A 137 8.96 16.68 -1.09
CA CYS A 137 10.06 16.45 -2.01
C CYS A 137 9.62 16.57 -3.49
N ALA A 138 8.46 16.02 -3.85
CA ALA A 138 7.91 16.11 -5.20
C ALA A 138 7.64 17.55 -5.63
N GLY A 139 7.28 18.44 -4.68
CA GLY A 139 7.11 19.86 -4.92
C GLY A 139 8.43 20.64 -5.16
N GLN A 140 9.58 20.03 -4.84
CA GLN A 140 10.89 20.69 -4.91
C GLN A 140 11.77 20.25 -6.07
N VAL A 141 11.54 19.04 -6.62
CA VAL A 141 12.33 18.55 -7.76
C VAL A 141 11.97 19.29 -9.05
N LYS A 142 12.97 19.49 -9.91
CA LYS A 142 12.80 20.15 -11.21
C LYS A 142 12.43 19.15 -12.32
N ARG A 143 12.91 17.91 -12.22
CA ARG A 143 12.65 16.89 -13.21
C ARG A 143 11.27 16.29 -13.00
N GLU A 144 10.44 16.29 -14.05
CA GLU A 144 9.05 15.80 -13.99
C GLU A 144 8.99 14.29 -13.72
N ASP A 145 9.92 13.50 -14.25
CA ASP A 145 10.00 12.06 -14.00
C ASP A 145 10.28 11.74 -12.52
N LEU A 146 11.12 12.54 -11.86
CA LEU A 146 11.35 12.42 -10.41
C LEU A 146 10.11 12.80 -9.62
N LYS A 147 9.41 13.86 -10.03
CA LYS A 147 8.18 14.29 -9.38
C LYS A 147 7.11 13.20 -9.43
N VAL A 148 6.89 12.60 -10.60
CA VAL A 148 5.96 11.46 -10.77
C VAL A 148 6.36 10.31 -9.85
N THR A 149 7.65 9.95 -9.82
CA THR A 149 8.16 8.89 -8.95
C THR A 149 7.89 9.17 -7.48
N LEU A 150 8.16 10.39 -7.00
CA LEU A 150 7.98 10.76 -5.60
C LEU A 150 6.50 10.82 -5.21
N LEU A 151 5.62 11.29 -6.09
CA LEU A 151 4.17 11.26 -5.87
C LEU A 151 3.65 9.83 -5.79
N GLN A 152 4.18 8.92 -6.61
CA GLN A 152 3.85 7.50 -6.51
C GLN A 152 4.26 6.93 -5.15
N ARG A 153 5.45 7.30 -4.61
CA ARG A 153 5.88 6.87 -3.27
C ARG A 153 4.96 7.40 -2.18
N ALA A 154 4.53 8.66 -2.29
CA ALA A 154 3.55 9.23 -1.36
C ALA A 154 2.24 8.43 -1.36
N HIS A 155 1.78 8.04 -2.55
CA HIS A 155 0.60 7.19 -2.71
C HIS A 155 0.79 5.81 -2.06
N ASP A 156 1.92 5.14 -2.31
CA ASP A 156 2.23 3.84 -1.72
C ASP A 156 2.23 3.91 -0.17
N CYS A 157 2.76 4.98 0.40
CA CYS A 157 2.73 5.22 1.85
C CYS A 157 1.29 5.37 2.38
N ARG A 158 0.43 6.10 1.66
CA ARG A 158 -0.99 6.22 2.01
C ARG A 158 -1.70 4.88 2.01
N ARG A 159 -1.48 4.07 0.98
CA ARG A 159 -2.04 2.72 0.90
C ARG A 159 -1.55 1.83 2.04
N ALA A 160 -0.28 1.92 2.39
CA ALA A 160 0.27 1.20 3.54
C ALA A 160 -0.44 1.58 4.85
N VAL A 161 -0.73 2.86 5.08
CA VAL A 161 -1.51 3.33 6.25
C VAL A 161 -2.89 2.68 6.30
N GLN A 162 -3.59 2.63 5.18
CA GLN A 162 -4.93 2.03 5.12
C GLN A 162 -4.90 0.55 5.48
N GLU A 163 -4.01 -0.21 4.86
CA GLU A 163 -3.85 -1.64 5.12
C GLU A 163 -3.45 -1.95 6.58
N LEU A 164 -2.55 -1.14 7.16
CA LEU A 164 -2.14 -1.29 8.57
C LEU A 164 -3.30 -0.98 9.52
N ASN A 165 -4.06 0.08 9.25
CA ASN A 165 -5.24 0.43 10.04
C ASN A 165 -6.32 -0.67 9.99
N GLU A 166 -6.51 -1.33 8.85
CA GLU A 166 -7.39 -2.50 8.74
C GLU A 166 -6.93 -3.62 9.66
N GLN A 167 -5.62 -3.92 9.70
CA GLN A 167 -5.09 -4.94 10.59
C GLN A 167 -5.28 -4.56 12.07
N ILE A 168 -5.05 -3.29 12.44
CA ILE A 168 -5.27 -2.77 13.79
C ILE A 168 -6.74 -2.95 14.19
N GLY A 169 -7.69 -2.58 13.31
CA GLY A 169 -9.13 -2.74 13.56
C GLY A 169 -9.54 -4.20 13.77
N LEU A 170 -8.97 -5.12 12.97
CA LEU A 170 -9.23 -6.56 13.08
C LEU A 170 -8.67 -7.19 14.36
N LEU A 171 -7.63 -6.58 14.94
CA LEU A 171 -7.08 -6.95 16.24
C LEU A 171 -7.83 -6.29 17.42
N GLY A 172 -8.90 -5.52 17.15
CA GLY A 172 -9.64 -4.79 18.17
C GLY A 172 -8.94 -3.53 18.67
N GLY A 173 -7.89 -3.08 17.97
CA GLY A 173 -7.20 -1.84 18.25
C GLY A 173 -7.99 -0.61 17.81
N ARG A 174 -7.65 0.55 18.39
CA ARG A 174 -8.25 1.83 17.99
C ARG A 174 -7.57 2.36 16.74
N VAL A 175 -8.33 2.52 15.67
CA VAL A 175 -7.87 3.19 14.44
C VAL A 175 -7.94 4.70 14.68
N GLU A 176 -6.82 5.39 14.56
CA GLU A 176 -6.79 6.85 14.57
C GLU A 176 -7.09 7.37 13.17
N GLU A 177 -8.33 7.78 12.91
CA GLU A 177 -8.75 8.34 11.61
C GLU A 177 -8.04 9.66 11.30
N HIS A 178 -7.65 10.42 12.32
CA HIS A 178 -6.94 11.68 12.17
C HIS A 178 -5.86 11.76 13.25
N GLY A 179 -4.67 11.25 12.95
CA GLY A 179 -3.51 11.53 13.80
C GLY A 179 -3.34 13.05 13.95
N SER A 180 -2.94 13.49 15.13
CA SER A 180 -2.50 14.88 15.33
C SER A 180 -1.21 15.10 14.50
N VAL A 181 -1.42 15.33 13.21
CA VAL A 181 -0.37 15.56 12.19
C VAL A 181 0.57 16.71 12.58
N ALA A 182 0.14 17.57 13.51
CA ALA A 182 0.88 18.77 13.87
C ALA A 182 2.13 18.53 14.75
N GLY A 183 2.25 17.42 15.44
CA GLY A 183 3.33 17.24 16.44
C GLY A 183 4.48 16.31 16.01
N ALA A 184 4.21 15.22 15.31
CA ALA A 184 5.20 14.20 14.98
C ALA A 184 5.88 14.44 13.63
N VAL A 185 5.10 14.85 12.62
CA VAL A 185 5.58 15.24 11.26
C VAL A 185 6.68 16.31 11.34
N HIS A 186 6.63 17.15 12.37
CA HIS A 186 7.59 18.27 12.51
C HIS A 186 9.01 17.83 12.88
N ARG A 187 9.21 16.64 13.48
CA ARG A 187 10.52 16.25 14.02
C ARG A 187 11.41 15.50 13.04
N GLY A 188 10.84 14.74 12.11
CA GLY A 188 11.59 13.98 11.11
C GLY A 188 11.95 14.76 9.85
N TRP A 189 11.11 15.72 9.46
CA TRP A 189 11.21 16.47 8.21
C TRP A 189 11.55 17.96 8.35
N VAL A 190 11.87 18.44 9.55
CA VAL A 190 12.32 19.83 9.78
C VAL A 190 13.64 20.13 9.05
N ALA A 191 14.50 19.13 8.90
CA ALA A 191 15.73 19.25 8.11
C ALA A 191 15.48 19.47 6.61
N VAL A 192 14.34 19.02 6.09
CA VAL A 192 13.95 19.14 4.69
C VAL A 192 13.89 20.61 4.24
N LYS A 193 13.33 21.51 5.05
CA LYS A 193 13.21 22.92 4.66
C LYS A 193 14.53 23.63 4.45
N SER A 194 15.59 23.25 5.15
CA SER A 194 16.93 23.87 4.99
C SER A 194 17.70 23.26 3.81
N VAL A 195 17.53 21.97 3.54
CA VAL A 195 18.15 21.26 2.40
C VAL A 195 17.43 21.59 1.09
N LEU A 196 16.11 21.76 1.14
CA LEU A 196 15.27 22.11 -0.02
C LEU A 196 15.51 23.55 -0.51
N ALA A 197 16.17 24.41 0.26
CA ALA A 197 16.54 25.76 -0.18
C ALA A 197 17.54 25.76 -1.36
N SER A 198 18.27 24.66 -1.60
CA SER A 198 19.20 24.54 -2.73
C SER A 198 18.52 24.22 -4.07
N HIS A 199 17.29 23.70 -4.07
CA HIS A 199 16.54 23.28 -5.26
C HIS A 199 17.32 22.33 -6.19
N GLU A 200 18.23 21.53 -5.65
CA GLU A 200 18.99 20.54 -6.41
C GLU A 200 18.31 19.16 -6.28
N ASP A 201 17.91 18.57 -7.38
CA ASP A 201 17.25 17.26 -7.43
C ASP A 201 18.02 16.18 -6.65
N ARG A 202 19.36 16.24 -6.69
CA ARG A 202 20.22 15.32 -5.94
C ARG A 202 20.02 15.45 -4.43
N ALA A 203 20.02 16.66 -3.90
CA ALA A 203 19.85 16.91 -2.46
C ALA A 203 18.44 16.45 -1.99
N VAL A 204 17.43 16.62 -2.83
CA VAL A 204 16.08 16.13 -2.57
C VAL A 204 16.07 14.58 -2.50
N LEU A 205 16.73 13.90 -3.44
CA LEU A 205 16.81 12.43 -3.43
C LEU A 205 17.63 11.89 -2.25
N GLU A 206 18.70 12.57 -1.81
CA GLU A 206 19.45 12.22 -0.60
C GLU A 206 18.56 12.25 0.65
N GLU A 207 17.65 13.23 0.72
CA GLU A 207 16.67 13.33 1.81
C GLU A 207 15.60 12.22 1.72
N CYS A 208 15.11 11.92 0.52
CA CYS A 208 14.18 10.80 0.31
C CYS A 208 14.81 9.47 0.73
N GLU A 209 16.07 9.21 0.36
CA GLU A 209 16.79 8.00 0.75
C GLU A 209 16.91 7.88 2.27
N ARG A 210 17.22 8.98 2.97
CA ARG A 210 17.28 9.00 4.43
C ARG A 210 15.92 8.65 5.06
N GLY A 211 14.82 9.13 4.48
CA GLY A 211 13.46 8.75 4.89
C GLY A 211 13.19 7.26 4.70
N GLU A 212 13.58 6.71 3.55
CA GLU A 212 13.43 5.28 3.25
C GLU A 212 14.31 4.41 4.15
N ASP A 213 15.53 4.81 4.49
CA ASP A 213 16.39 4.12 5.45
C ASP A 213 15.70 3.97 6.81
N ASN A 214 15.05 5.04 7.28
CA ASN A 214 14.28 5.02 8.52
C ASN A 214 13.09 4.06 8.40
N ALA A 215 12.36 4.09 7.30
CA ALA A 215 11.23 3.20 7.08
C ALA A 215 11.69 1.72 7.06
N VAL A 216 12.75 1.39 6.32
CA VAL A 216 13.36 0.04 6.32
C VAL A 216 13.70 -0.42 7.74
N ALA A 217 14.28 0.46 8.56
CA ALA A 217 14.65 0.14 9.94
C ALA A 217 13.40 -0.14 10.81
N ARG A 218 12.34 0.67 10.69
CA ARG A 218 11.07 0.49 11.43
C ARG A 218 10.34 -0.79 11.03
N TYR A 219 10.25 -1.10 9.73
CA TYR A 219 9.65 -2.36 9.26
C TYR A 219 10.44 -3.58 9.76
N ARG A 220 11.79 -3.52 9.74
CA ARG A 220 12.63 -4.59 10.31
C ARG A 220 12.41 -4.76 11.81
N GLN A 221 12.21 -3.68 12.53
CA GLN A 221 11.93 -3.73 13.98
C GLN A 221 10.55 -4.33 14.24
N ALA A 222 9.51 -3.91 13.52
CA ALA A 222 8.17 -4.44 13.66
C ALA A 222 8.10 -5.95 13.40
N LEU A 223 8.85 -6.45 12.40
CA LEU A 223 8.92 -7.90 12.08
C LEU A 223 9.60 -8.75 13.15
N LYS A 224 10.23 -8.15 14.17
CA LYS A 224 10.75 -8.89 15.34
C LYS A 224 9.66 -9.19 16.36
N THR A 225 8.56 -8.44 16.35
CA THR A 225 7.41 -8.69 17.21
C THR A 225 6.71 -9.95 16.72
N PRO A 226 6.48 -10.96 17.57
CA PRO A 226 5.62 -12.08 17.23
C PRO A 226 4.24 -11.55 16.83
N MET A 227 3.76 -11.93 15.67
CA MET A 227 2.47 -11.43 15.18
C MET A 227 1.72 -12.53 14.41
N PRO A 228 0.38 -12.45 14.34
CA PRO A 228 -0.43 -13.38 13.55
C PRO A 228 0.06 -13.44 12.10
N ALA A 229 0.02 -14.61 11.49
CA ALA A 229 0.54 -14.86 10.13
C ALA A 229 -0.03 -13.86 9.11
N ARG A 230 -1.31 -13.53 9.21
CA ARG A 230 -1.98 -12.53 8.38
C ARG A 230 -1.33 -11.15 8.48
N VAL A 231 -1.09 -10.66 9.68
CA VAL A 231 -0.46 -9.36 9.93
C VAL A 231 0.96 -9.38 9.40
N LYS A 232 1.70 -10.46 9.67
CA LYS A 232 3.06 -10.66 9.21
C LYS A 232 3.18 -10.59 7.68
N LEU A 233 2.27 -11.22 6.95
CA LEU A 233 2.23 -11.16 5.48
C LEU A 233 2.08 -9.73 4.95
N VAL A 234 1.20 -8.93 5.56
CA VAL A 234 1.03 -7.51 5.19
C VAL A 234 2.32 -6.75 5.42
N VAL A 235 2.90 -6.88 6.63
CA VAL A 235 4.13 -6.15 7.00
C VAL A 235 5.32 -6.57 6.14
N GLU A 236 5.48 -7.87 5.84
CA GLU A 236 6.55 -8.37 4.96
C GLU A 236 6.41 -7.86 3.53
N ARG A 237 5.19 -7.86 2.97
CA ARG A 237 4.93 -7.32 1.64
C ARG A 237 5.23 -5.82 1.56
N GLN A 238 4.78 -5.04 2.54
CA GLN A 238 5.09 -3.62 2.62
C GLN A 238 6.59 -3.37 2.79
N MET A 239 7.27 -4.14 3.64
CA MET A 239 8.73 -4.10 3.79
C MET A 239 9.46 -4.30 2.45
N LYS A 240 9.02 -5.29 1.65
CA LYS A 240 9.58 -5.53 0.31
C LYS A 240 9.37 -4.32 -0.61
N GLY A 241 8.19 -3.68 -0.55
CA GLY A 241 7.90 -2.45 -1.29
C GLY A 241 8.83 -1.31 -0.89
N VAL A 242 8.97 -1.05 0.41
CA VAL A 242 9.89 -0.03 0.96
C VAL A 242 11.33 -0.28 0.51
N GLN A 243 11.82 -1.52 0.57
CA GLN A 243 13.17 -1.86 0.12
C GLN A 243 13.35 -1.61 -1.39
N THR A 244 12.38 -1.99 -2.21
CA THR A 244 12.40 -1.72 -3.65
C THR A 244 12.44 -0.22 -3.94
N ASN A 245 11.66 0.56 -3.19
CA ASN A 245 11.62 2.02 -3.31
C ASN A 245 12.94 2.66 -2.93
N HIS A 246 13.52 2.25 -1.80
CA HIS A 246 14.85 2.67 -1.34
C HIS A 246 15.91 2.45 -2.43
N ASP A 247 15.96 1.25 -3.01
CA ASP A 247 16.96 0.90 -4.02
C ASP A 247 16.78 1.74 -5.30
N GLN A 248 15.54 2.05 -5.67
CA GLN A 248 15.25 2.93 -6.81
C GLN A 248 15.68 4.37 -6.56
N ILE A 249 15.35 4.94 -5.39
CA ILE A 249 15.76 6.30 -5.01
C ILE A 249 17.29 6.41 -4.99
N LYS A 250 17.97 5.42 -4.42
CA LYS A 250 19.43 5.34 -4.40
C LYS A 250 20.01 5.33 -5.82
N THR A 251 19.46 4.55 -6.72
CA THR A 251 19.89 4.49 -8.13
C THR A 251 19.72 5.85 -8.80
N LEU A 252 18.57 6.49 -8.67
CA LEU A 252 18.30 7.81 -9.25
C LEU A 252 19.26 8.89 -8.71
N ARG A 253 19.55 8.86 -7.40
CA ARG A 253 20.53 9.76 -6.78
C ARG A 253 21.94 9.55 -7.36
N ASP A 254 22.39 8.30 -7.48
CA ASP A 254 23.73 7.96 -7.97
C ASP A 254 23.89 8.34 -9.46
N GLU A 255 22.85 8.19 -10.26
CA GLU A 255 22.82 8.68 -11.65
C GLU A 255 23.01 10.20 -11.73
N LEU A 256 22.36 10.96 -10.86
CA LEU A 256 22.53 12.42 -10.80
C LEU A 256 23.94 12.80 -10.34
N ARG A 257 24.53 12.03 -9.43
CA ARG A 257 25.90 12.24 -8.95
C ARG A 257 26.94 11.99 -10.04
N ALA A 258 26.70 11.01 -10.93
CA ALA A 258 27.62 10.68 -12.02
C ALA A 258 27.60 11.70 -13.19
N ARG A 259 26.60 12.60 -13.23
CA ARG A 259 26.45 13.62 -14.29
C ARG A 259 27.10 14.96 -13.94
N VAL A 260 27.64 15.11 -12.73
CA VAL A 260 28.37 16.27 -12.24
C VAL A 260 29.88 16.02 -12.31
#